data_4b3d99bc54668bed792f0f8207e6d2b4
#
_entry.id   4b3d99bc54668bed792f0f8207e6d2b4
#
_cell.length_a   1.000
_cell.length_b   1.000
_cell.length_c   1.000
_cell.angle_alpha   90.00
_cell.angle_beta   90.00
_cell.angle_gamma   90.00
#
_symmetry.space_group_name_H-M   'P 1'
#
loop_
_entity.id
_entity.type
_entity.pdbx_description
1 polymer ?
#
loop_
_entity_poly.entity_id
_entity_poly.type
_entity_poly.pdbx_seq_one_letter_code
_entity_poly.pdbx_strand_id
1 'polypeptide(L)'
;EHSWEEGAMVRDRRRDMLIDPARVHQIDFKGKHFNVPGPHMCEPSPQRTPVIYQAGASARGRQFAARHAECVFVGAATIPILKSYTTRLRELM
;
A
#
# COMPACT_ATOMS: atom_id res chain seq x y z
N GLU A 1 -1.30 -1.34 8.43
CA GLU A 1 -2.63 -1.95 8.45
C GLU A 1 -2.90 -2.64 9.78
N HIS A 2 -2.02 -3.51 10.26
CA HIS A 2 -2.19 -4.29 11.49
C HIS A 2 -1.84 -3.53 12.78
N SER A 3 -1.29 -2.34 12.69
CA SER A 3 -0.97 -1.53 13.88
C SER A 3 -2.18 -0.85 14.52
N TRP A 4 -3.32 -0.84 13.85
CA TRP A 4 -4.59 -0.29 14.36
C TRP A 4 -5.68 -1.36 14.33
N GLU A 5 -6.25 -1.65 15.48
CA GLU A 5 -7.44 -2.50 15.57
C GLU A 5 -8.70 -1.74 15.12
N GLU A 6 -9.72 -2.49 14.79
CA GLU A 6 -11.04 -1.91 14.54
C GLU A 6 -11.57 -1.24 15.81
N GLY A 7 -12.11 -0.02 15.64
CA GLY A 7 -12.60 0.77 16.76
C GLY A 7 -11.51 1.46 17.60
N ALA A 8 -10.25 1.47 17.16
CA ALA A 8 -9.18 2.24 17.81
C ALA A 8 -9.47 3.75 17.80
N MET A 9 -10.13 4.25 16.76
CA MET A 9 -10.58 5.64 16.68
C MET A 9 -11.94 5.81 17.39
N VAL A 10 -11.93 6.31 18.62
CA VAL A 10 -13.10 6.39 19.49
C VAL A 10 -13.90 7.68 19.30
N ARG A 11 -13.20 8.82 19.17
CA ARG A 11 -13.79 10.17 19.03
C ARG A 11 -14.80 10.52 20.15
N ASP A 12 -14.54 10.12 21.39
CA ASP A 12 -15.41 10.36 22.54
C ASP A 12 -15.03 11.66 23.24
N ARG A 13 -15.80 12.72 22.98
CA ARG A 13 -15.62 14.03 23.60
C ARG A 13 -15.91 14.04 25.10
N ARG A 14 -16.75 13.13 25.60
CA ARG A 14 -17.10 13.11 27.04
C ARG A 14 -15.96 12.59 27.87
N ARG A 15 -15.17 11.66 27.32
CA ARG A 15 -13.98 11.08 27.95
C ARG A 15 -12.67 11.77 27.53
N ASP A 16 -12.77 12.81 26.69
CA ASP A 16 -11.62 13.47 26.06
C ASP A 16 -10.68 12.47 25.40
N MET A 17 -11.27 11.48 24.73
CA MET A 17 -10.55 10.37 24.11
C MET A 17 -10.78 10.36 22.59
N LEU A 18 -9.74 10.63 21.84
CA LEU A 18 -9.75 10.55 20.38
C LEU A 18 -9.45 9.12 19.92
N ILE A 19 -8.45 8.51 20.51
CA ILE A 19 -7.90 7.20 20.16
C ILE A 19 -7.82 6.35 21.42
N ASP A 20 -8.20 5.07 21.33
CA ASP A 20 -7.92 4.08 22.36
C ASP A 20 -6.48 3.56 22.19
N PRO A 21 -5.55 3.92 23.06
CA PRO A 21 -4.15 3.53 22.93
C PRO A 21 -3.93 2.01 23.07
N ALA A 22 -4.84 1.30 23.74
CA ALA A 22 -4.75 -0.14 23.89
C ALA A 22 -4.97 -0.90 22.56
N ARG A 23 -5.57 -0.22 21.57
CA ARG A 23 -5.88 -0.77 20.25
C ARG A 23 -4.92 -0.30 19.14
N VAL A 24 -3.85 0.39 19.52
CA VAL A 24 -2.81 0.84 18.58
C VAL A 24 -1.49 0.18 18.97
N HIS A 25 -0.92 -0.60 18.06
CA HIS A 25 0.21 -1.48 18.34
C HIS A 25 1.47 -1.05 17.60
N GLN A 26 2.62 -1.30 18.22
CA GLN A 26 3.91 -1.15 17.57
C GLN A 26 4.04 -2.17 16.43
N ILE A 27 4.66 -1.78 15.32
CA ILE A 27 4.93 -2.68 14.19
C ILE A 27 6.15 -3.55 14.51
N ASP A 28 7.17 -2.96 15.11
CA ASP A 28 8.44 -3.59 15.53
C ASP A 28 9.09 -4.46 14.44
N PHE A 29 8.88 -4.11 13.19
CA PHE A 29 9.48 -4.83 12.07
C PHE A 29 10.99 -4.61 12.03
N LYS A 30 11.75 -5.70 12.03
CA LYS A 30 13.21 -5.71 11.90
C LYS A 30 13.61 -6.54 10.68
N GLY A 31 13.95 -5.86 9.61
CA GLY A 31 14.39 -6.49 8.37
C GLY A 31 15.87 -6.24 8.07
N LYS A 32 16.39 -6.92 7.07
CA LYS A 32 17.78 -6.75 6.62
C LYS A 32 18.11 -5.32 6.20
N HIS A 33 17.15 -4.61 5.61
CA HIS A 33 17.36 -3.29 5.00
C HIS A 33 16.55 -2.18 5.68
N PHE A 34 15.48 -2.53 6.41
CA PHE A 34 14.56 -1.57 7.04
C PHE A 34 14.17 -2.02 8.43
N ASN A 35 14.03 -1.04 9.33
CA ASN A 35 13.43 -1.21 10.64
C ASN A 35 12.24 -0.25 10.75
N VAL A 36 11.09 -0.76 11.15
CA VAL A 36 9.86 0.02 11.33
C VAL A 36 9.34 -0.20 12.74
N PRO A 37 9.73 0.64 13.70
CA PRO A 37 9.41 0.42 15.11
C PRO A 37 7.98 0.84 15.48
N GLY A 38 7.51 1.96 14.96
CA GLY A 38 6.26 2.59 15.39
C GLY A 38 5.00 2.09 14.70
N PRO A 39 3.82 2.50 15.18
CA PRO A 39 2.57 2.28 14.48
C PRO A 39 2.46 3.18 13.24
N HIS A 40 1.54 2.86 12.36
CA HIS A 40 1.16 3.78 11.29
C HIS A 40 0.59 5.07 11.88
N MET A 41 0.93 6.23 11.29
CA MET A 41 0.60 7.54 11.87
C MET A 41 -0.87 7.96 11.67
N CYS A 42 -1.61 7.28 10.82
CA CYS A 42 -3.00 7.58 10.51
C CYS A 42 -3.90 6.38 10.82
N GLU A 43 -5.17 6.65 11.15
CA GLU A 43 -6.16 5.59 11.22
C GLU A 43 -6.30 4.91 9.84
N PRO A 44 -6.53 3.61 9.79
CA PRO A 44 -6.82 2.93 8.53
C PRO A 44 -8.18 3.39 7.97
N SER A 45 -8.27 3.45 6.65
CA SER A 45 -9.56 3.62 5.99
C SER A 45 -10.45 2.40 6.23
N PRO A 46 -11.78 2.50 6.02
CA PRO A 46 -12.68 1.33 6.09
C PRO A 46 -12.27 0.19 5.15
N GLN A 47 -11.62 0.53 4.04
CA GLN A 47 -11.08 -0.44 3.06
C GLN A 47 -9.83 -1.15 3.56
N ARG A 48 -9.13 -0.62 4.56
CA ARG A 48 -7.84 -1.09 5.10
C ARG A 48 -6.71 -0.95 4.08
N THR A 49 -6.56 -1.89 3.16
CA THR A 49 -5.55 -1.84 2.12
C THR A 49 -6.05 -1.00 0.94
N PRO A 50 -5.39 0.09 0.57
CA PRO A 50 -5.79 0.90 -0.58
C PRO A 50 -5.55 0.13 -1.89
N VAL A 51 -6.24 0.54 -2.95
CA VAL A 51 -5.94 0.06 -4.31
C VAL A 51 -4.49 0.42 -4.66
N ILE A 52 -3.72 -0.58 -5.04
CA ILE A 52 -2.29 -0.43 -5.27
C ILE A 52 -2.02 -0.10 -6.73
N TYR A 53 -1.51 1.10 -6.95
CA TYR A 53 -1.06 1.57 -8.26
C TYR A 53 0.46 1.48 -8.38
N GLN A 54 0.93 1.04 -9.53
CA GLN A 54 2.35 1.00 -9.86
C GLN A 54 2.62 1.76 -11.15
N ALA A 55 3.63 2.61 -11.14
CA ALA A 55 4.18 3.23 -12.34
C ALA A 55 5.61 2.75 -12.54
N GLY A 56 5.96 2.31 -13.75
CA GLY A 56 7.33 1.92 -14.04
C GLY A 56 7.45 1.04 -15.29
N ALA A 57 8.22 1.49 -16.26
CA ALA A 57 8.39 0.83 -17.56
C ALA A 57 9.53 -0.18 -17.60
N SER A 58 10.43 -0.21 -16.58
CA SER A 58 11.56 -1.13 -16.54
C SER A 58 11.12 -2.59 -16.43
N ALA A 59 11.97 -3.53 -16.83
CA ALA A 59 11.69 -4.97 -16.68
C ALA A 59 11.37 -5.34 -15.22
N ARG A 60 12.16 -4.81 -14.27
CA ARG A 60 11.94 -5.04 -12.84
C ARG A 60 10.66 -4.38 -12.34
N GLY A 61 10.33 -3.17 -12.83
CA GLY A 61 9.07 -2.49 -12.51
C GLY A 61 7.85 -3.28 -12.97
N ARG A 62 7.90 -3.89 -14.15
CA ARG A 62 6.83 -4.76 -14.66
C ARG A 62 6.66 -6.03 -13.82
N GLN A 63 7.77 -6.68 -13.43
CA GLN A 63 7.72 -7.84 -12.53
C GLN A 63 7.12 -7.51 -11.18
N PHE A 64 7.48 -6.35 -10.63
CA PHE A 64 6.90 -5.86 -9.39
C PHE A 64 5.41 -5.54 -9.54
N ALA A 65 5.03 -4.84 -10.61
CA ALA A 65 3.64 -4.52 -10.93
C ALA A 65 2.78 -5.77 -11.08
N ALA A 66 3.22 -6.75 -11.88
CA ALA A 66 2.50 -8.00 -12.09
C ALA A 66 2.26 -8.80 -10.80
N ARG A 67 3.13 -8.63 -9.80
CA ARG A 67 3.05 -9.35 -8.53
C ARG A 67 2.22 -8.64 -7.46
N HIS A 68 2.19 -7.31 -7.48
CA HIS A 68 1.71 -6.51 -6.35
C HIS A 68 0.65 -5.46 -6.70
N ALA A 69 0.58 -5.00 -7.96
CA ALA A 69 -0.31 -3.91 -8.34
C ALA A 69 -1.66 -4.40 -8.84
N GLU A 70 -2.72 -3.69 -8.46
CA GLU A 70 -4.06 -3.86 -9.01
C GLU A 70 -4.24 -3.02 -10.28
N CYS A 71 -3.55 -1.87 -10.34
CA CYS A 71 -3.56 -0.97 -11.48
C CYS A 71 -2.14 -0.58 -11.87
N VAL A 72 -1.88 -0.49 -13.17
CA VAL A 72 -0.58 -0.06 -13.68
C VAL A 72 -0.76 1.20 -14.53
N PHE A 73 -0.08 2.27 -14.10
CA PHE A 73 0.00 3.49 -14.88
C PHE A 73 1.11 3.37 -15.92
N VAL A 74 0.75 3.48 -17.20
CA VAL A 74 1.68 3.32 -18.32
C VAL A 74 1.67 4.56 -19.19
N GLY A 75 2.84 5.16 -19.39
CA GLY A 75 3.08 6.19 -20.39
C GLY A 75 3.87 5.62 -21.57
N ALA A 76 3.47 5.93 -22.78
CA ALA A 76 4.18 5.56 -24.00
C ALA A 76 4.04 6.65 -25.07
N ALA A 77 5.14 6.90 -25.79
CA ALA A 77 5.15 7.90 -26.87
C ALA A 77 4.34 7.48 -28.10
N THR A 78 4.15 6.17 -28.31
CA THR A 78 3.43 5.63 -29.47
C THR A 78 2.58 4.42 -29.11
N ILE A 79 1.55 4.15 -29.89
CA ILE A 79 0.66 2.98 -29.71
C ILE A 79 1.41 1.65 -29.78
N PRO A 80 2.36 1.42 -30.71
CA PRO A 80 3.12 0.16 -30.72
C PRO A 80 3.92 -0.09 -29.43
N ILE A 81 4.53 0.95 -28.86
CA ILE A 81 5.26 0.86 -27.59
C ILE A 81 4.29 0.50 -26.47
N LEU A 82 3.13 1.14 -26.41
CA LEU A 82 2.11 0.84 -25.42
C LEU A 82 1.61 -0.61 -25.52
N LYS A 83 1.33 -1.09 -26.72
CA LYS A 83 0.94 -2.48 -26.98
C LYS A 83 2.01 -3.47 -26.52
N SER A 84 3.28 -3.23 -26.88
CA SER A 84 4.39 -4.06 -26.43
C SER A 84 4.50 -4.13 -24.91
N TYR A 85 4.31 -3.00 -24.24
CA TYR A 85 4.35 -2.94 -22.78
C TYR A 85 3.20 -3.76 -22.16
N THR A 86 1.97 -3.55 -22.59
CA THR A 86 0.80 -4.24 -22.06
C THR A 86 0.84 -5.75 -22.31
N THR A 87 1.31 -6.18 -23.48
CA THR A 87 1.51 -7.60 -23.79
C THR A 87 2.50 -8.24 -22.81
N ARG A 88 3.68 -7.64 -22.65
CA ARG A 88 4.71 -8.15 -21.73
C ARG A 88 4.27 -8.14 -20.26
N LEU A 89 3.43 -7.18 -19.86
CA LEU A 89 2.88 -7.16 -18.51
C LEU A 89 1.91 -8.33 -18.30
N ARG A 90 1.03 -8.59 -19.25
CA ARG A 90 0.07 -9.72 -19.21
C ARG A 90 0.75 -11.09 -19.19
N GLU A 91 1.89 -11.23 -19.87
CA GLU A 91 2.69 -12.46 -19.83
C GLU A 91 3.31 -12.75 -18.45
N LEU A 92 3.40 -11.76 -17.59
CA LEU A 92 3.94 -11.86 -16.22
C LEU A 92 2.87 -12.11 -15.15
N MET A 93 1.61 -11.90 -15.48
CA MET A 93 0.45 -12.09 -14.59
C MET A 93 -0.10 -13.51 -14.68
#